data_2e7602c276c437f669d4b9c64ea1d4f2
#
_entry.id   2e7602c276c437f669d4b9c64ea1d4f2
#
_cell.length_a   1.000
_cell.length_b   1.000
_cell.length_c   1.000
_cell.angle_alpha   90.00
_cell.angle_beta   90.00
_cell.angle_gamma   90.00
#
_symmetry.space_group_name_H-M   'P 1'
#
loop_
_entity.id
_entity.type
_entity.pdbx_description
1 polymer ?
#
loop_
_entity_poly.entity_id
_entity_poly.type
_entity_poly.pdbx_seq_one_letter_code
_entity_poly.pdbx_strand_id
1 'polypeptide(L)'
;MDRTLSRISAKVNNPRDMLIVSNFIDKSLGTFREINSMNKEIVKKLVFDKGQLELIYEVKKTIDNIIKESCPANLNEGDFIKEGVSNDLDKLRNIKKYREKEVLALQKKYSEDVNVPTLKIKFNNIHGFFIEVSKKNSHKLIQDEGSEFQLIQNTTNSSRFLTPKLKEISIEIATASSKAIEIEKKLYQDLSQKVINEFILLNAFTQKISFIDVITNYAYISKKRNYNRPLFSSEQCFEIIQGRHPIVENSYRKTSSSFVANDCILNNPE
;
A
#
# COMPACT_ATOMS: atom_id res chain seq x y z
N MET A 1 3.23 -12.18 0.25
CA MET A 1 1.77 -12.33 0.21
C MET A 1 1.20 -12.91 1.51
N ASP A 2 1.72 -14.04 2.04
CA ASP A 2 1.20 -14.69 3.25
C ASP A 2 1.06 -13.75 4.46
N ARG A 3 2.11 -12.96 4.76
CA ARG A 3 2.05 -11.96 5.84
C ARG A 3 0.95 -10.93 5.65
N THR A 4 0.67 -10.56 4.41
CA THR A 4 -0.38 -9.58 4.09
C THR A 4 -1.76 -10.21 4.30
N LEU A 5 -1.98 -11.42 3.80
CA LEU A 5 -3.23 -12.16 4.02
C LEU A 5 -3.48 -12.41 5.52
N SER A 6 -2.43 -12.74 6.29
CA SER A 6 -2.54 -12.91 7.74
C SER A 6 -2.95 -11.61 8.44
N ARG A 7 -2.39 -10.46 8.06
CA ARG A 7 -2.82 -9.15 8.61
C ARG A 7 -4.26 -8.82 8.26
N ILE A 8 -4.69 -9.13 7.03
CA ILE A 8 -6.08 -8.90 6.60
C ILE A 8 -7.03 -9.77 7.42
N SER A 9 -6.72 -11.06 7.58
CA SER A 9 -7.51 -11.98 8.39
C SER A 9 -7.58 -11.57 9.86
N ALA A 10 -6.49 -11.07 10.42
CA ALA A 10 -6.43 -10.56 11.78
C ALA A 10 -7.04 -9.15 11.95
N LYS A 11 -7.53 -8.52 10.88
CA LYS A 11 -8.10 -7.16 10.86
C LYS A 11 -7.13 -6.06 11.34
N VAL A 12 -5.81 -6.28 11.15
CA VAL A 12 -4.73 -5.31 11.47
C VAL A 12 -4.05 -4.78 10.21
N ASN A 13 -4.75 -4.85 9.09
CA ASN A 13 -4.31 -4.43 7.77
C ASN A 13 -4.53 -2.93 7.53
N ASN A 14 -3.88 -2.42 6.51
CA ASN A 14 -3.97 -1.03 6.05
C ASN A 14 -4.22 -0.96 4.53
N PRO A 15 -4.53 0.22 3.96
CA PRO A 15 -4.84 0.35 2.54
C PRO A 15 -3.75 -0.17 1.60
N ARG A 16 -2.47 -0.06 1.97
CA ARG A 16 -1.35 -0.58 1.17
C ARG A 16 -1.34 -2.11 1.10
N ASP A 17 -1.87 -2.78 2.12
CA ASP A 17 -2.00 -4.25 2.09
C ASP A 17 -2.94 -4.71 0.97
N MET A 18 -4.01 -3.95 0.69
CA MET A 18 -4.90 -4.23 -0.44
C MET A 18 -4.16 -4.08 -1.78
N LEU A 19 -3.33 -3.05 -1.93
CA LEU A 19 -2.52 -2.88 -3.14
C LEU A 19 -1.50 -4.01 -3.32
N ILE A 20 -0.92 -4.53 -2.23
CA ILE A 20 -0.03 -5.70 -2.28
C ILE A 20 -0.79 -6.92 -2.80
N VAL A 21 -2.02 -7.16 -2.33
CA VAL A 21 -2.87 -8.26 -2.80
C VAL A 21 -3.18 -8.10 -4.29
N SER A 22 -3.66 -6.93 -4.72
CA SER A 22 -3.97 -6.64 -6.12
C SER A 22 -2.77 -6.84 -7.04
N ASN A 23 -1.62 -6.23 -6.70
CA ASN A 23 -0.38 -6.34 -7.47
C ASN A 23 0.16 -7.77 -7.55
N PHE A 24 0.03 -8.54 -6.46
CA PHE A 24 0.42 -9.95 -6.46
C PHE A 24 -0.45 -10.76 -7.40
N ILE A 25 -1.76 -10.59 -7.35
CA ILE A 25 -2.71 -11.27 -8.25
C ILE A 25 -2.38 -10.93 -9.70
N ASP A 26 -2.19 -9.65 -10.01
CA ASP A 26 -1.91 -9.16 -11.37
C ASP A 26 -0.68 -9.85 -11.97
N LYS A 27 0.43 -9.86 -11.24
CA LYS A 27 1.68 -10.47 -11.67
C LYS A 27 1.60 -12.00 -11.78
N SER A 28 0.78 -12.64 -10.95
CA SER A 28 0.71 -14.10 -10.86
C SER A 28 -0.29 -14.73 -11.83
N LEU A 29 -1.34 -14.01 -12.23
CA LEU A 29 -2.36 -14.54 -13.15
C LEU A 29 -1.78 -14.94 -14.51
N GLY A 30 -0.80 -14.19 -15.03
CA GLY A 30 -0.09 -14.53 -16.27
C GLY A 30 0.55 -15.90 -16.18
N THR A 31 1.28 -16.18 -15.11
CA THR A 31 1.94 -17.47 -14.86
C THR A 31 0.95 -18.64 -14.87
N PHE A 32 -0.22 -18.47 -14.23
CA PHE A 32 -1.23 -19.54 -14.24
C PHE A 32 -1.87 -19.74 -15.60
N ARG A 33 -2.06 -18.70 -16.39
CA ARG A 33 -2.55 -18.86 -17.78
C ARG A 33 -1.58 -19.64 -18.64
N GLU A 34 -0.28 -19.39 -18.51
CA GLU A 34 0.77 -20.14 -19.21
C GLU A 34 0.81 -21.60 -18.74
N ILE A 35 0.79 -21.85 -17.42
CA ILE A 35 0.79 -23.19 -16.85
C ILE A 35 -0.44 -23.98 -17.30
N ASN A 36 -1.63 -23.37 -17.29
CA ASN A 36 -2.86 -24.00 -17.74
C ASN A 36 -2.84 -24.39 -19.22
N SER A 37 -2.04 -23.70 -20.05
CA SER A 37 -1.85 -24.06 -21.46
C SER A 37 -0.91 -25.26 -21.67
N MET A 38 -0.13 -25.65 -20.64
CA MET A 38 0.80 -26.77 -20.70
C MET A 38 0.06 -28.09 -20.45
N ASN A 39 -0.10 -28.91 -21.47
CA ASN A 39 -0.85 -30.18 -21.39
C ASN A 39 -0.03 -31.34 -20.76
N LYS A 40 0.52 -31.17 -19.53
CA LYS A 40 1.34 -32.18 -18.83
C LYS A 40 0.69 -32.59 -17.50
N GLU A 41 0.76 -33.88 -17.17
CA GLU A 41 0.18 -34.45 -15.92
C GLU A 41 0.72 -33.78 -14.64
N ILE A 42 2.00 -33.41 -14.63
CA ILE A 42 2.66 -32.73 -13.51
C ILE A 42 1.99 -31.40 -13.20
N VAL A 43 1.48 -30.74 -14.24
CA VAL A 43 0.85 -29.42 -14.14
C VAL A 43 -0.57 -29.51 -13.57
N LYS A 44 -1.27 -30.64 -13.72
CA LYS A 44 -2.65 -30.80 -13.23
C LYS A 44 -2.83 -30.52 -11.73
N LYS A 45 -1.82 -30.79 -10.91
CA LYS A 45 -1.85 -30.51 -9.46
C LYS A 45 -1.65 -29.03 -9.13
N LEU A 46 -1.12 -28.24 -10.05
CA LEU A 46 -0.83 -26.81 -9.88
C LEU A 46 -1.94 -25.91 -10.44
N VAL A 47 -2.80 -26.46 -11.28
CA VAL A 47 -3.83 -25.72 -12.02
C VAL A 47 -4.94 -25.24 -11.10
N PHE A 48 -5.48 -24.08 -11.40
CA PHE A 48 -6.80 -23.61 -10.93
C PHE A 48 -7.80 -23.77 -12.08
N ASP A 49 -9.03 -24.14 -11.75
CA ASP A 49 -10.09 -24.09 -12.73
C ASP A 49 -10.41 -22.64 -13.15
N LYS A 50 -11.14 -22.50 -14.25
CA LYS A 50 -11.47 -21.21 -14.81
C LYS A 50 -12.27 -20.35 -13.83
N GLY A 51 -13.22 -20.94 -13.09
CA GLY A 51 -14.04 -20.24 -12.12
C GLY A 51 -13.22 -19.70 -10.94
N GLN A 52 -12.26 -20.49 -10.44
CA GLN A 52 -11.34 -20.04 -9.40
C GLN A 52 -10.47 -18.85 -9.84
N LEU A 53 -9.94 -18.90 -11.07
CA LEU A 53 -9.16 -17.79 -11.62
C LEU A 53 -10.01 -16.52 -11.84
N GLU A 54 -11.27 -16.69 -12.24
CA GLU A 54 -12.23 -15.59 -12.35
C GLU A 54 -12.52 -14.96 -10.99
N LEU A 55 -12.75 -15.75 -9.94
CA LEU A 55 -12.95 -15.24 -8.57
C LEU A 55 -11.73 -14.45 -8.08
N ILE A 56 -10.51 -14.98 -8.29
CA ILE A 56 -9.27 -14.28 -7.92
C ILE A 56 -9.16 -12.95 -8.67
N TYR A 57 -9.51 -12.93 -9.95
CA TYR A 57 -9.51 -11.71 -10.76
C TYR A 57 -10.56 -10.69 -10.28
N GLU A 58 -11.76 -11.13 -9.89
CA GLU A 58 -12.79 -10.26 -9.33
C GLU A 58 -12.37 -9.63 -7.98
N VAL A 59 -11.61 -10.36 -7.15
CA VAL A 59 -10.99 -9.76 -5.94
C VAL A 59 -10.06 -8.61 -6.33
N LYS A 60 -9.15 -8.84 -7.28
CA LYS A 60 -8.27 -7.78 -7.80
C LYS A 60 -9.05 -6.58 -8.29
N LYS A 61 -10.01 -6.80 -9.17
CA LYS A 61 -10.85 -5.77 -9.77
C LYS A 61 -11.62 -4.97 -8.70
N THR A 62 -12.12 -5.65 -7.67
CA THR A 62 -12.82 -5.01 -6.56
C THR A 62 -11.87 -4.08 -5.79
N ILE A 63 -10.65 -4.51 -5.50
CA ILE A 63 -9.64 -3.68 -4.85
C ILE A 63 -9.30 -2.47 -5.73
N ASP A 64 -9.00 -2.71 -7.00
CA ASP A 64 -8.59 -1.67 -7.95
C ASP A 64 -9.68 -0.62 -8.18
N ASN A 65 -10.94 -0.99 -8.12
CA ASN A 65 -12.05 -0.06 -8.27
C ASN A 65 -12.26 0.83 -7.03
N ILE A 66 -11.80 0.40 -5.86
CA ILE A 66 -12.07 1.08 -4.59
C ILE A 66 -10.86 1.84 -4.08
N ILE A 67 -9.66 1.25 -4.11
CA ILE A 67 -8.45 1.82 -3.49
C ILE A 67 -7.66 2.63 -4.51
N LYS A 68 -7.17 3.80 -4.11
CA LYS A 68 -6.25 4.62 -4.91
C LYS A 68 -4.90 3.93 -5.05
N GLU A 69 -4.21 4.12 -6.18
CA GLU A 69 -2.86 3.57 -6.42
C GLU A 69 -1.83 4.10 -5.43
N SER A 70 -1.96 5.37 -5.05
CA SER A 70 -1.17 5.98 -3.97
C SER A 70 -2.06 6.22 -2.77
N CYS A 71 -1.80 5.52 -1.68
CA CYS A 71 -2.59 5.63 -0.45
C CYS A 71 -1.68 5.68 0.79
N PRO A 72 -2.13 6.36 1.87
CA PRO A 72 -1.44 6.38 3.15
C PRO A 72 -1.41 4.99 3.79
N ALA A 73 -0.48 4.77 4.72
CA ALA A 73 -0.45 3.56 5.53
C ALA A 73 -1.45 3.60 6.69
N ASN A 74 -1.81 4.83 7.14
CA ASN A 74 -2.71 5.02 8.28
C ASN A 74 -4.11 5.37 7.80
N LEU A 75 -5.10 4.58 8.22
CA LEU A 75 -6.52 4.83 7.93
C LEU A 75 -7.02 6.19 8.43
N ASN A 76 -6.41 6.75 9.47
CA ASN A 76 -6.81 8.05 10.03
C ASN A 76 -6.38 9.24 9.15
N GLU A 77 -5.48 9.04 8.20
CA GLU A 77 -5.10 10.09 7.25
C GLU A 77 -6.17 10.33 6.20
N GLY A 78 -6.99 9.31 5.90
CA GLY A 78 -8.00 9.36 4.84
C GLY A 78 -7.41 9.42 3.43
N ASP A 79 -8.25 9.75 2.46
CA ASP A 79 -7.89 9.94 1.05
C ASP A 79 -7.33 8.70 0.33
N PHE A 80 -7.77 7.50 0.74
CA PHE A 80 -7.37 6.23 0.12
C PHE A 80 -8.45 5.57 -0.74
N ILE A 81 -9.69 6.06 -0.73
CA ILE A 81 -10.80 5.59 -1.58
C ILE A 81 -10.86 6.43 -2.85
N LYS A 82 -11.08 5.78 -4.01
CA LYS A 82 -11.24 6.45 -5.30
C LYS A 82 -12.48 7.34 -5.34
N GLU A 83 -12.45 8.38 -6.16
CA GLU A 83 -13.64 9.19 -6.48
C GLU A 83 -14.66 8.33 -7.24
N GLY A 84 -15.95 8.59 -7.05
CA GLY A 84 -17.05 7.83 -7.66
C GLY A 84 -17.45 6.56 -6.91
N VAL A 85 -16.72 6.12 -5.89
CA VAL A 85 -17.06 4.94 -5.08
C VAL A 85 -18.25 5.21 -4.14
N SER A 86 -18.36 6.42 -3.62
CA SER A 86 -19.43 6.84 -2.73
C SER A 86 -19.80 8.30 -2.98
N ASN A 87 -21.05 8.53 -3.36
CA ASN A 87 -21.58 9.88 -3.57
C ASN A 87 -21.47 10.75 -2.30
N ASP A 88 -21.67 10.18 -1.12
CA ASP A 88 -21.62 10.93 0.12
C ASP A 88 -20.17 11.30 0.49
N LEU A 89 -19.21 10.43 0.23
CA LEU A 89 -17.80 10.73 0.37
C LEU A 89 -17.40 11.87 -0.58
N ASP A 90 -17.82 11.80 -1.83
CA ASP A 90 -17.47 12.81 -2.84
C ASP A 90 -18.11 14.17 -2.52
N LYS A 91 -19.34 14.21 -1.99
CA LYS A 91 -19.96 15.45 -1.47
C LYS A 91 -19.13 16.09 -0.36
N LEU A 92 -18.68 15.29 0.62
CA LEU A 92 -17.87 15.79 1.73
C LEU A 92 -16.51 16.32 1.27
N ARG A 93 -15.87 15.64 0.33
CA ARG A 93 -14.63 16.11 -0.31
C ARG A 93 -14.83 17.40 -1.09
N ASN A 94 -15.97 17.55 -1.77
CA ASN A 94 -16.32 18.77 -2.50
C ASN A 94 -16.59 19.95 -1.56
N ILE A 95 -17.26 19.72 -0.41
CA ILE A 95 -17.41 20.75 0.63
C ILE A 95 -16.04 21.25 1.06
N LYS A 96 -15.10 20.37 1.39
CA LYS A 96 -13.74 20.74 1.76
C LYS A 96 -13.06 21.57 0.67
N LYS A 97 -13.05 21.08 -0.58
CA LYS A 97 -12.45 21.82 -1.72
C LYS A 97 -13.07 23.20 -1.94
N TYR A 98 -14.40 23.31 -1.79
CA TYR A 98 -15.10 24.57 -1.94
C TYR A 98 -14.72 25.59 -0.85
N ARG A 99 -14.70 25.14 0.41
CA ARG A 99 -14.33 25.99 1.55
C ARG A 99 -12.86 26.41 1.51
N GLU A 100 -11.96 25.56 1.07
CA GLU A 100 -10.55 25.94 0.85
C GLU A 100 -10.40 27.04 -0.20
N LYS A 101 -11.19 27.03 -1.27
CA LYS A 101 -11.24 28.11 -2.27
C LYS A 101 -11.82 29.41 -1.67
N GLU A 102 -12.86 29.30 -0.83
CA GLU A 102 -13.44 30.43 -0.12
C GLU A 102 -12.42 31.11 0.81
N VAL A 103 -11.57 30.33 1.51
CA VAL A 103 -10.47 30.87 2.32
C VAL A 103 -9.50 31.71 1.50
N LEU A 104 -9.14 31.29 0.29
CA LEU A 104 -8.28 32.04 -0.61
C LEU A 104 -8.94 33.35 -1.06
N ALA A 105 -10.24 33.34 -1.33
CA ALA A 105 -10.99 34.54 -1.68
C ALA A 105 -11.08 35.50 -0.48
N LEU A 106 -11.31 34.98 0.73
CA LEU A 106 -11.31 35.78 1.96
C LEU A 106 -9.93 36.37 2.25
N GLN A 107 -8.84 35.67 1.98
CA GLN A 107 -7.50 36.26 2.14
C GLN A 107 -7.31 37.50 1.27
N LYS A 108 -7.75 37.43 0.01
CA LYS A 108 -7.67 38.55 -0.89
C LYS A 108 -8.53 39.71 -0.39
N LYS A 109 -9.80 39.45 -0.06
CA LYS A 109 -10.74 40.43 0.48
C LYS A 109 -10.19 41.12 1.72
N TYR A 110 -9.80 40.38 2.75
CA TYR A 110 -9.27 40.94 3.98
C TYR A 110 -7.97 41.74 3.77
N SER A 111 -7.10 41.31 2.84
CA SER A 111 -5.89 42.04 2.47
C SER A 111 -6.19 43.41 1.87
N GLU A 112 -7.25 43.50 1.06
CA GLU A 112 -7.72 44.75 0.43
C GLU A 112 -8.42 45.62 1.47
N ASP A 113 -9.36 45.07 2.27
CA ASP A 113 -10.16 45.82 3.26
C ASP A 113 -9.28 46.55 4.30
N VAL A 114 -8.23 45.85 4.81
CA VAL A 114 -7.32 46.45 5.82
C VAL A 114 -6.07 47.13 5.20
N ASN A 115 -5.97 47.14 3.87
CA ASN A 115 -4.81 47.65 3.14
C ASN A 115 -3.46 47.11 3.66
N VAL A 116 -3.38 45.76 3.76
CA VAL A 116 -2.19 45.00 4.17
C VAL A 116 -1.89 43.89 3.16
N PRO A 117 -1.13 44.19 2.09
CA PRO A 117 -0.83 43.20 1.03
C PRO A 117 -0.09 41.95 1.50
N THR A 118 0.55 42.03 2.66
CA THR A 118 1.31 40.90 3.26
C THR A 118 0.47 40.01 4.17
N LEU A 119 -0.83 40.28 4.31
CA LEU A 119 -1.76 39.47 5.07
C LEU A 119 -1.81 38.06 4.49
N LYS A 120 -1.70 37.04 5.36
CA LYS A 120 -1.82 35.62 4.98
C LYS A 120 -2.79 34.92 5.89
N ILE A 121 -3.64 34.06 5.31
CA ILE A 121 -4.41 33.10 6.07
C ILE A 121 -3.60 31.79 6.14
N LYS A 122 -3.35 31.31 7.34
CA LYS A 122 -2.65 30.07 7.62
C LYS A 122 -3.55 29.12 8.38
N PHE A 123 -3.17 27.87 8.45
CA PHE A 123 -3.87 26.82 9.20
C PHE A 123 -2.96 26.21 10.26
N ASN A 124 -3.52 25.94 11.44
CA ASN A 124 -2.93 25.06 12.43
C ASN A 124 -4.03 24.23 13.15
N ASN A 125 -3.62 23.17 13.84
CA ASN A 125 -4.56 22.26 14.50
C ASN A 125 -5.24 22.86 15.75
N ILE A 126 -4.75 23.98 16.31
CA ILE A 126 -5.28 24.60 17.53
C ILE A 126 -6.40 25.59 17.20
N HIS A 127 -6.16 26.46 16.22
CA HIS A 127 -7.05 27.56 15.90
C HIS A 127 -7.82 27.38 14.59
N GLY A 128 -7.48 26.35 13.79
CA GLY A 128 -7.96 26.22 12.43
C GLY A 128 -7.32 27.25 11.51
N PHE A 129 -8.12 27.87 10.63
CA PHE A 129 -7.67 28.98 9.79
C PHE A 129 -7.58 30.28 10.60
N PHE A 130 -6.46 30.98 10.48
CA PHE A 130 -6.21 32.25 11.15
C PHE A 130 -5.45 33.20 10.23
N ILE A 131 -5.64 34.47 10.43
CA ILE A 131 -4.93 35.54 9.73
C ILE A 131 -3.62 35.82 10.45
N GLU A 132 -2.52 35.87 9.71
CA GLU A 132 -1.22 36.27 10.23
C GLU A 132 -0.75 37.55 9.53
N VAL A 133 -0.41 38.56 10.31
CA VAL A 133 0.15 39.84 9.85
C VAL A 133 1.40 40.19 10.64
N SER A 134 2.29 41.00 10.05
CA SER A 134 3.44 41.51 10.78
C SER A 134 3.00 42.42 11.95
N LYS A 135 3.78 42.46 13.01
CA LYS A 135 3.49 43.27 14.21
C LYS A 135 3.26 44.76 13.88
N LYS A 136 3.96 45.27 12.86
CA LYS A 136 3.80 46.65 12.37
C LYS A 136 2.40 46.94 11.82
N ASN A 137 1.73 45.93 11.25
CA ASN A 137 0.42 46.08 10.61
C ASN A 137 -0.74 45.64 11.52
N SER A 138 -0.45 45.08 12.71
CA SER A 138 -1.49 44.54 13.61
C SER A 138 -2.50 45.63 14.05
N HIS A 139 -2.07 46.88 14.21
CA HIS A 139 -2.96 47.96 14.60
C HIS A 139 -4.05 48.25 13.57
N LYS A 140 -3.81 47.94 12.27
CA LYS A 140 -4.80 48.16 11.21
C LYS A 140 -6.01 47.23 11.32
N LEU A 141 -5.87 46.07 12.01
CA LEU A 141 -6.94 45.09 12.22
C LEU A 141 -7.71 45.35 13.53
N ILE A 142 -7.18 46.23 14.41
CA ILE A 142 -7.74 46.47 15.76
C ILE A 142 -8.45 47.84 15.83
N GLN A 143 -8.48 48.61 14.74
CA GLN A 143 -8.80 50.06 14.75
C GLN A 143 -10.25 50.41 15.12
N ASP A 144 -11.22 49.47 15.06
CA ASP A 144 -12.63 49.81 15.35
C ASP A 144 -13.20 48.96 16.49
N GLU A 145 -13.92 49.64 17.43
CA GLU A 145 -14.84 48.97 18.35
C GLU A 145 -15.94 48.26 17.54
N GLY A 146 -15.81 46.93 17.34
CA GLY A 146 -16.69 46.15 16.49
C GLY A 146 -15.99 45.47 15.34
N SER A 147 -14.65 45.57 15.23
CA SER A 147 -13.87 44.83 14.24
C SER A 147 -14.14 43.31 14.31
N GLU A 148 -14.40 42.68 13.17
CA GLU A 148 -14.55 41.24 13.08
C GLU A 148 -13.23 40.47 13.38
N PHE A 149 -12.09 41.15 13.46
CA PHE A 149 -10.76 40.59 13.68
C PHE A 149 -10.47 40.47 15.17
N GLN A 150 -10.55 39.24 15.70
CA GLN A 150 -10.23 38.95 17.12
C GLN A 150 -8.77 38.57 17.22
N LEU A 151 -7.98 39.28 18.02
CA LEU A 151 -6.59 38.91 18.31
C LEU A 151 -6.56 37.62 19.16
N ILE A 152 -5.87 36.60 18.67
CA ILE A 152 -5.74 35.28 19.37
C ILE A 152 -4.33 35.06 19.90
N GLN A 153 -3.30 35.61 19.25
CA GLN A 153 -1.92 35.41 19.66
C GLN A 153 -1.02 36.54 19.15
N ASN A 154 -0.11 36.98 20.00
CA ASN A 154 1.03 37.82 19.62
C ASN A 154 2.33 37.00 19.70
N THR A 155 3.12 37.04 18.64
CA THR A 155 4.48 36.50 18.60
C THR A 155 5.49 37.61 18.50
N THR A 156 6.78 37.33 18.52
CA THR A 156 7.84 38.35 18.41
C THR A 156 7.72 39.18 17.12
N ASN A 157 7.35 38.56 16.01
CA ASN A 157 7.38 39.17 14.67
C ASN A 157 6.00 39.32 14.01
N SER A 158 4.97 38.66 14.52
CA SER A 158 3.63 38.64 13.93
C SER A 158 2.52 38.65 14.98
N SER A 159 1.34 39.07 14.55
CA SER A 159 0.09 38.96 15.32
C SER A 159 -0.89 38.06 14.54
N ARG A 160 -1.65 37.26 15.28
CA ARG A 160 -2.61 36.31 14.73
C ARG A 160 -4.02 36.69 15.10
N PHE A 161 -4.91 36.68 14.12
CA PHE A 161 -6.30 37.06 14.29
C PHE A 161 -7.22 35.95 13.78
N LEU A 162 -8.40 35.90 14.37
CA LEU A 162 -9.50 35.03 13.96
C LEU A 162 -10.70 35.89 13.58
N THR A 163 -11.47 35.44 12.59
CA THR A 163 -12.78 36.00 12.29
C THR A 163 -13.85 34.95 12.49
N PRO A 164 -15.11 35.35 12.83
CA PRO A 164 -16.22 34.39 12.93
C PRO A 164 -16.37 33.53 11.68
N LYS A 165 -16.15 34.11 10.51
CA LYS A 165 -16.24 33.40 9.22
C LYS A 165 -15.15 32.33 9.05
N LEU A 166 -13.90 32.62 9.41
CA LEU A 166 -12.81 31.66 9.36
C LEU A 166 -13.02 30.53 10.38
N LYS A 167 -13.60 30.84 11.54
CA LYS A 167 -13.96 29.83 12.55
C LYS A 167 -15.03 28.89 12.03
N GLU A 168 -16.11 29.44 11.43
CA GLU A 168 -17.17 28.66 10.79
C GLU A 168 -16.61 27.70 9.72
N ILE A 169 -15.81 28.21 8.78
CA ILE A 169 -15.19 27.43 7.72
C ILE A 169 -14.30 26.33 8.29
N SER A 170 -13.51 26.64 9.33
CA SER A 170 -12.65 25.65 9.98
C SER A 170 -13.44 24.49 10.59
N ILE A 171 -14.57 24.79 11.25
CA ILE A 171 -15.46 23.77 11.83
C ILE A 171 -16.09 22.92 10.73
N GLU A 172 -16.56 23.53 9.65
CA GLU A 172 -17.17 22.78 8.54
C GLU A 172 -16.17 21.85 7.85
N ILE A 173 -14.95 22.33 7.57
CA ILE A 173 -13.89 21.51 6.97
C ILE A 173 -13.50 20.37 7.91
N ALA A 174 -13.33 20.61 9.20
CA ALA A 174 -13.00 19.60 10.18
C ALA A 174 -14.10 18.53 10.27
N THR A 175 -15.36 18.97 10.33
CA THR A 175 -16.53 18.08 10.38
C THR A 175 -16.65 17.25 9.11
N ALA A 176 -16.51 17.87 7.92
CA ALA A 176 -16.56 17.16 6.65
C ALA A 176 -15.41 16.16 6.52
N SER A 177 -14.21 16.54 6.94
CA SER A 177 -13.04 15.65 6.92
C SER A 177 -13.19 14.45 7.85
N SER A 178 -13.67 14.65 9.08
CA SER A 178 -13.92 13.56 10.03
C SER A 178 -14.96 12.57 9.50
N LYS A 179 -16.09 13.08 8.98
CA LYS A 179 -17.13 12.24 8.37
C LYS A 179 -16.63 11.50 7.13
N ALA A 180 -15.81 12.15 6.29
CA ALA A 180 -15.20 11.51 5.15
C ALA A 180 -14.30 10.32 5.56
N ILE A 181 -13.46 10.49 6.58
CA ILE A 181 -12.61 9.41 7.12
C ILE A 181 -13.46 8.25 7.68
N GLU A 182 -14.56 8.54 8.35
CA GLU A 182 -15.48 7.50 8.85
C GLU A 182 -16.08 6.67 7.70
N ILE A 183 -16.55 7.33 6.64
CA ILE A 183 -17.07 6.65 5.44
C ILE A 183 -15.96 5.82 4.78
N GLU A 184 -14.77 6.38 4.62
CA GLU A 184 -13.64 5.65 4.04
C GLU A 184 -13.27 4.41 4.86
N LYS A 185 -13.24 4.50 6.19
CA LYS A 185 -13.00 3.36 7.08
C LYS A 185 -14.05 2.28 6.91
N LYS A 186 -15.33 2.65 6.82
CA LYS A 186 -16.42 1.70 6.60
C LYS A 186 -16.28 0.98 5.25
N LEU A 187 -16.06 1.72 4.17
CA LEU A 187 -15.84 1.15 2.84
C LEU A 187 -14.62 0.21 2.81
N TYR A 188 -13.57 0.58 3.54
CA TYR A 188 -12.38 -0.25 3.69
C TYR A 188 -12.66 -1.54 4.48
N GLN A 189 -13.43 -1.46 5.55
CA GLN A 189 -13.85 -2.66 6.32
C GLN A 189 -14.67 -3.61 5.46
N ASP A 190 -15.62 -3.09 4.68
CA ASP A 190 -16.43 -3.87 3.75
C ASP A 190 -15.57 -4.55 2.67
N LEU A 191 -14.59 -3.82 2.13
CA LEU A 191 -13.61 -4.37 1.19
C LEU A 191 -12.75 -5.46 1.84
N SER A 192 -12.24 -5.20 3.06
CA SER A 192 -11.44 -6.18 3.81
C SER A 192 -12.22 -7.47 4.05
N GLN A 193 -13.51 -7.36 4.38
CA GLN A 193 -14.35 -8.52 4.59
C GLN A 193 -14.56 -9.33 3.29
N LYS A 194 -14.69 -8.67 2.14
CA LYS A 194 -14.76 -9.36 0.83
C LYS A 194 -13.48 -10.14 0.54
N VAL A 195 -12.32 -9.56 0.83
CA VAL A 195 -11.02 -10.26 0.65
C VAL A 195 -10.89 -11.42 1.63
N ILE A 196 -11.35 -11.27 2.88
CA ILE A 196 -11.36 -12.34 3.89
C ILE A 196 -12.25 -13.52 3.45
N ASN A 197 -13.39 -13.25 2.84
CA ASN A 197 -14.29 -14.32 2.37
C ASN A 197 -13.58 -15.23 1.34
N GLU A 198 -12.67 -14.68 0.55
CA GLU A 198 -11.88 -15.44 -0.44
C GLU A 198 -10.51 -15.90 0.10
N PHE A 199 -10.29 -15.82 1.43
CA PHE A 199 -8.99 -16.11 2.05
C PHE A 199 -8.44 -17.49 1.69
N ILE A 200 -9.28 -18.54 1.73
CA ILE A 200 -8.85 -19.92 1.44
C ILE A 200 -8.34 -20.01 0.01
N LEU A 201 -9.06 -19.44 -0.94
CA LEU A 201 -8.69 -19.43 -2.35
C LEU A 201 -7.41 -18.62 -2.60
N LEU A 202 -7.30 -17.42 -2.02
CA LEU A 202 -6.11 -16.56 -2.12
C LEU A 202 -4.88 -17.19 -1.47
N ASN A 203 -5.06 -17.89 -0.35
CA ASN A 203 -3.98 -18.62 0.31
C ASN A 203 -3.49 -19.77 -0.58
N ALA A 204 -4.40 -20.59 -1.11
CA ALA A 204 -4.06 -21.66 -2.04
C ALA A 204 -3.33 -21.12 -3.29
N PHE A 205 -3.78 -19.98 -3.82
CA PHE A 205 -3.14 -19.29 -4.93
C PHE A 205 -1.69 -18.89 -4.60
N THR A 206 -1.48 -18.32 -3.41
CA THR A 206 -0.16 -17.91 -2.93
C THR A 206 0.77 -19.11 -2.75
N GLN A 207 0.28 -20.19 -2.15
CA GLN A 207 1.05 -21.42 -1.94
C GLN A 207 1.50 -22.05 -3.27
N LYS A 208 0.61 -22.11 -4.25
CA LYS A 208 0.96 -22.65 -5.58
C LYS A 208 2.00 -21.78 -6.30
N ILE A 209 1.88 -20.44 -6.25
CA ILE A 209 2.89 -19.56 -6.83
C ILE A 209 4.24 -19.73 -6.13
N SER A 210 4.26 -19.78 -4.80
CA SER A 210 5.50 -20.00 -4.05
C SER A 210 6.16 -21.34 -4.42
N PHE A 211 5.37 -22.39 -4.59
CA PHE A 211 5.86 -23.69 -5.04
C PHE A 211 6.45 -23.60 -6.46
N ILE A 212 5.75 -22.95 -7.40
CA ILE A 212 6.22 -22.77 -8.78
C ILE A 212 7.55 -22.02 -8.80
N ASP A 213 7.66 -20.94 -8.03
CA ASP A 213 8.88 -20.15 -7.91
C ASP A 213 10.07 -21.01 -7.45
N VAL A 214 9.89 -21.81 -6.40
CA VAL A 214 10.93 -22.69 -5.86
C VAL A 214 11.35 -23.75 -6.87
N ILE A 215 10.40 -24.48 -7.48
CA ILE A 215 10.74 -25.55 -8.43
C ILE A 215 11.38 -25.01 -9.72
N THR A 216 10.94 -23.85 -10.18
CA THR A 216 11.52 -23.19 -11.35
C THR A 216 12.96 -22.76 -11.07
N ASN A 217 13.22 -22.23 -9.89
CA ASN A 217 14.56 -21.84 -9.47
C ASN A 217 15.48 -23.08 -9.33
N TYR A 218 14.98 -24.17 -8.74
CA TYR A 218 15.74 -25.42 -8.67
C TYR A 218 16.04 -25.99 -10.06
N ALA A 219 15.06 -26.00 -10.96
CA ALA A 219 15.28 -26.46 -12.34
C ALA A 219 16.33 -25.59 -13.06
N TYR A 220 16.26 -24.28 -12.92
CA TYR A 220 17.24 -23.34 -13.49
C TYR A 220 18.65 -23.59 -12.95
N ILE A 221 18.80 -23.69 -11.62
CA ILE A 221 20.10 -23.93 -10.99
C ILE A 221 20.65 -25.30 -11.39
N SER A 222 19.82 -26.34 -11.37
CA SER A 222 20.22 -27.71 -11.77
C SER A 222 20.75 -27.75 -13.18
N LYS A 223 20.01 -27.11 -14.12
CA LYS A 223 20.46 -27.01 -15.51
C LYS A 223 21.75 -26.21 -15.66
N LYS A 224 21.85 -25.03 -15.00
CA LYS A 224 23.01 -24.17 -15.09
C LYS A 224 24.28 -24.78 -14.51
N ARG A 225 24.15 -25.64 -13.50
CA ARG A 225 25.27 -26.27 -12.78
C ARG A 225 25.46 -27.74 -13.09
N ASN A 226 24.69 -28.28 -14.03
CA ASN A 226 24.71 -29.70 -14.39
C ASN A 226 24.55 -30.62 -13.15
N TYR A 227 23.52 -30.36 -12.34
CA TYR A 227 23.15 -31.21 -11.22
C TYR A 227 22.32 -32.38 -11.71
N ASN A 228 22.59 -33.57 -11.18
CA ASN A 228 21.83 -34.77 -11.43
C ASN A 228 20.77 -34.98 -10.34
N ARG A 229 19.65 -35.63 -10.71
CA ARG A 229 18.62 -36.01 -9.76
C ARG A 229 19.13 -37.20 -8.93
N PRO A 230 19.09 -37.11 -7.58
CA PRO A 230 19.46 -38.26 -6.75
C PRO A 230 18.48 -39.43 -6.92
N LEU A 231 19.00 -40.63 -6.83
CA LEU A 231 18.21 -41.82 -6.75
C LEU A 231 18.01 -42.20 -5.27
N PHE A 232 16.79 -42.54 -4.91
CA PHE A 232 16.47 -42.98 -3.56
C PHE A 232 16.36 -44.51 -3.53
N SER A 233 17.02 -45.12 -2.55
CA SER A 233 16.98 -46.58 -2.30
C SER A 233 16.22 -46.85 -0.99
N SER A 234 15.59 -48.01 -0.90
CA SER A 234 15.07 -48.58 0.37
C SER A 234 16.15 -49.19 1.24
N GLU A 235 17.32 -49.44 0.68
CA GLU A 235 18.48 -49.99 1.38
C GLU A 235 19.30 -48.85 2.03
N GLN A 236 19.98 -49.15 3.13
CA GLN A 236 20.92 -48.23 3.76
C GLN A 236 22.18 -48.11 2.89
N CYS A 237 22.16 -47.22 1.94
CA CYS A 237 23.31 -46.91 1.09
C CYS A 237 23.51 -45.42 0.99
N PHE A 238 24.77 -45.02 0.92
CA PHE A 238 25.16 -43.64 0.57
C PHE A 238 26.28 -43.74 -0.45
N GLU A 239 25.94 -43.44 -1.70
CA GLU A 239 26.84 -43.56 -2.82
C GLU A 239 26.82 -42.26 -3.65
N ILE A 240 27.95 -41.65 -3.78
CA ILE A 240 28.15 -40.46 -4.61
C ILE A 240 29.26 -40.78 -5.62
N ILE A 241 28.92 -40.78 -6.90
CA ILE A 241 29.87 -40.94 -7.99
C ILE A 241 30.20 -39.55 -8.56
N GLN A 242 31.50 -39.21 -8.66
CA GLN A 242 31.99 -37.94 -9.14
C GLN A 242 31.37 -36.75 -8.37
N GLY A 243 31.40 -36.82 -7.05
CA GLY A 243 30.86 -35.81 -6.15
C GLY A 243 31.56 -34.47 -6.33
N ARG A 244 30.77 -33.41 -6.42
CA ARG A 244 31.27 -32.02 -6.56
C ARG A 244 30.75 -31.18 -5.43
N HIS A 245 31.61 -30.31 -4.87
CA HIS A 245 31.18 -29.39 -3.82
C HIS A 245 30.72 -28.08 -4.44
N PRO A 246 29.44 -27.70 -4.35
CA PRO A 246 28.86 -26.57 -5.12
C PRO A 246 29.50 -25.23 -4.83
N ILE A 247 29.94 -24.99 -3.58
CA ILE A 247 30.58 -23.71 -3.19
C ILE A 247 32.03 -23.68 -3.69
N VAL A 248 32.79 -24.75 -3.46
CA VAL A 248 34.20 -24.85 -3.86
C VAL A 248 34.32 -24.81 -5.37
N GLU A 249 33.52 -25.60 -6.09
CA GLU A 249 33.50 -25.56 -7.55
C GLU A 249 33.21 -24.15 -8.09
N ASN A 250 32.27 -23.42 -7.47
CA ASN A 250 31.96 -22.04 -7.88
C ASN A 250 33.11 -21.06 -7.62
N SER A 251 33.91 -21.29 -6.60
CA SER A 251 35.14 -20.51 -6.31
C SER A 251 36.22 -20.75 -7.37
N TYR A 252 36.43 -22.00 -7.77
CA TYR A 252 37.38 -22.35 -8.81
C TYR A 252 37.01 -21.79 -10.18
N ARG A 253 35.73 -21.71 -10.51
CA ARG A 253 35.28 -21.06 -11.77
C ARG A 253 35.71 -19.59 -11.88
N LYS A 254 35.95 -18.91 -10.76
CA LYS A 254 36.43 -17.52 -10.73
C LYS A 254 37.96 -17.40 -10.91
N THR A 255 38.69 -18.48 -10.67
CA THR A 255 40.17 -18.51 -10.66
C THR A 255 40.78 -19.28 -11.81
N SER A 256 39.99 -19.68 -12.83
CA SER A 256 40.46 -20.52 -13.96
C SER A 256 41.04 -21.90 -13.55
N SER A 257 40.79 -22.34 -12.34
CA SER A 257 41.17 -23.67 -11.85
C SER A 257 40.01 -24.67 -12.04
N SER A 258 40.33 -25.94 -12.23
CA SER A 258 39.33 -27.01 -12.34
C SER A 258 39.08 -27.67 -11.00
N PHE A 259 37.81 -27.93 -10.69
CA PHE A 259 37.45 -28.75 -9.52
C PHE A 259 37.59 -30.23 -9.89
N VAL A 260 38.26 -31.00 -9.04
CA VAL A 260 38.39 -32.48 -9.20
C VAL A 260 37.27 -33.13 -8.41
N ALA A 261 36.42 -33.87 -9.14
CA ALA A 261 35.33 -34.63 -8.53
C ALA A 261 35.87 -35.91 -7.85
N ASN A 262 35.24 -36.30 -6.74
CA ASN A 262 35.62 -37.48 -5.97
C ASN A 262 34.42 -38.36 -5.69
N ASP A 263 34.64 -39.69 -5.65
CA ASP A 263 33.63 -40.64 -5.26
C ASP A 263 33.58 -40.79 -3.72
N CYS A 264 32.39 -41.03 -3.20
CA CYS A 264 32.17 -41.31 -1.79
C CYS A 264 31.15 -42.43 -1.67
N ILE A 265 31.61 -43.57 -1.15
CA ILE A 265 30.77 -44.76 -0.95
C ILE A 265 30.87 -45.13 0.52
N LEU A 266 29.73 -45.05 1.22
CA LEU A 266 29.61 -45.43 2.62
C LEU A 266 28.59 -46.59 2.67
N ASN A 267 29.12 -47.80 2.72
CA ASN A 267 28.32 -49.01 2.93
C ASN A 267 28.35 -49.36 4.43
N ASN A 268 27.23 -49.85 4.97
CA ASN A 268 27.21 -50.39 6.32
C ASN A 268 28.21 -51.58 6.35
N PRO A 269 29.26 -51.59 7.17
CA PRO A 269 30.02 -52.83 7.35
C PRO A 269 29.10 -53.85 7.97
N GLU A 270 28.95 -55.02 7.32
CA GLU A 270 28.35 -56.19 7.94
C GLU A 270 28.99 -56.52 9.28
#